data_6ca27863e1402df97b20fa93ba2b6fb4
#
_entry.id   6ca27863e1402df97b20fa93ba2b6fb4
#
_cell.length_a   1.000
_cell.length_b   1.000
_cell.length_c   1.000
_cell.angle_alpha   90.00
_cell.angle_beta   90.00
_cell.angle_gamma   90.00
#
_symmetry.space_group_name_H-M   'P 1'
#
loop_
_entity.id
_entity.type
_entity.pdbx_description
1 polymer ?
#
loop_
_entity_poly.entity_id
_entity_poly.type
_entity_poly.pdbx_seq_one_letter_code
_entity_poly.pdbx_strand_id
1 'polypeptide(L)'
;DVYKRQVWKDTLRERFSPVTANSALAALNGFFKWFGWEDCTVRLIKVKHRMFCPGQRELSREEYIRLVNVARGEGNERLSLLLQTVCSTGIRISELSFITVNAVDKQVAEVDCKGKVRTVFLTNGLCRLLKAYARKRNIISGMIFVTRSGKPMDRSNIWREMKQISRKAGINPDKVFPHN
;
A
#
# COMPACT_ATOMS: atom_id res chain seq x y z
N ASP A 1 -29.81 -14.96 -21.54
CA ASP A 1 -30.82 -15.46 -20.62
C ASP A 1 -30.60 -14.83 -19.22
N VAL A 2 -31.64 -14.11 -18.73
CA VAL A 2 -31.64 -13.39 -17.44
C VAL A 2 -31.39 -14.35 -16.28
N TYR A 3 -31.95 -15.55 -16.34
CA TYR A 3 -31.82 -16.57 -15.31
C TYR A 3 -30.36 -17.01 -15.11
N LYS A 4 -29.65 -17.31 -16.18
CA LYS A 4 -28.22 -17.72 -16.10
C LYS A 4 -27.33 -16.63 -15.51
N ARG A 5 -27.62 -15.36 -15.82
CA ARG A 5 -26.89 -14.21 -15.26
C ARG A 5 -27.11 -14.07 -13.76
N GLN A 6 -28.33 -14.29 -13.30
CA GLN A 6 -28.66 -14.24 -11.86
C GLN A 6 -27.99 -15.41 -11.12
N VAL A 7 -28.07 -16.62 -11.63
CA VAL A 7 -27.41 -17.80 -11.05
C VAL A 7 -25.88 -17.57 -10.92
N TRP A 8 -25.26 -17.03 -11.97
CA TRP A 8 -23.83 -16.72 -11.95
C TRP A 8 -23.50 -15.64 -10.90
N LYS A 9 -24.33 -14.59 -10.76
CA LYS A 9 -24.17 -13.58 -9.73
C LYS A 9 -24.27 -14.18 -8.31
N ASP A 10 -25.18 -15.10 -8.10
CA ASP A 10 -25.36 -15.76 -6.80
C ASP A 10 -24.16 -16.66 -6.50
N THR A 11 -23.65 -17.39 -7.47
CA THR A 11 -22.39 -18.16 -7.34
C THR A 11 -21.20 -17.26 -6.98
N LEU A 12 -21.10 -16.06 -7.55
CA LEU A 12 -20.06 -15.11 -7.17
C LEU A 12 -20.21 -14.64 -5.72
N ARG A 13 -21.43 -14.44 -5.24
CA ARG A 13 -21.70 -14.04 -3.85
C ARG A 13 -21.32 -15.11 -2.84
N GLU A 14 -21.46 -16.37 -3.18
CA GLU A 14 -21.07 -17.50 -2.32
C GLU A 14 -19.55 -17.67 -2.22
N ARG A 15 -18.84 -17.43 -3.32
CA ARG A 15 -17.38 -17.69 -3.42
C ARG A 15 -16.50 -16.49 -3.07
N PHE A 16 -17.00 -15.28 -3.25
CA PHE A 16 -16.18 -14.07 -3.15
C PHE A 16 -16.83 -13.00 -2.25
N SER A 17 -15.99 -12.11 -1.73
CA SER A 17 -16.49 -10.91 -1.05
C SER A 17 -17.37 -10.07 -2.00
N PRO A 18 -18.37 -9.33 -1.49
CA PRO A 18 -19.22 -8.49 -2.34
C PRO A 18 -18.43 -7.47 -3.19
N VAL A 19 -17.29 -6.99 -2.68
CA VAL A 19 -16.41 -6.07 -3.42
C VAL A 19 -15.74 -6.77 -4.60
N THR A 20 -15.20 -7.97 -4.39
CA THR A 20 -14.57 -8.79 -5.43
C THR A 20 -15.60 -9.21 -6.49
N ALA A 21 -16.78 -9.66 -6.05
CA ALA A 21 -17.87 -10.02 -6.95
C ALA A 21 -18.30 -8.82 -7.81
N ASN A 22 -18.41 -7.62 -7.22
CA ASN A 22 -18.73 -6.40 -7.97
C ASN A 22 -17.65 -6.02 -9.00
N SER A 23 -16.38 -6.28 -8.73
CA SER A 23 -15.33 -6.06 -9.71
C SER A 23 -15.48 -6.95 -10.95
N ALA A 24 -15.84 -8.23 -10.75
CA ALA A 24 -16.14 -9.16 -11.85
C ALA A 24 -17.40 -8.75 -12.62
N LEU A 25 -18.47 -8.36 -11.91
CA LEU A 25 -19.71 -7.85 -12.51
C LEU A 25 -19.48 -6.56 -13.31
N ALA A 26 -18.66 -5.64 -12.80
CA ALA A 26 -18.33 -4.39 -13.50
C ALA A 26 -17.57 -4.67 -14.81
N ALA A 27 -16.61 -5.59 -14.80
CA ALA A 27 -15.87 -5.99 -15.99
C ALA A 27 -16.82 -6.61 -17.04
N LEU A 28 -17.71 -7.51 -16.62
CA LEU A 28 -18.70 -8.12 -17.50
C LEU A 28 -19.67 -7.08 -18.06
N ASN A 29 -20.15 -6.15 -17.25
CA ASN A 29 -21.04 -5.08 -17.71
C ASN A 29 -20.33 -4.15 -18.71
N GLY A 30 -19.04 -3.88 -18.52
CA GLY A 30 -18.22 -3.13 -19.47
C GLY A 30 -18.15 -3.84 -20.83
N PHE A 31 -17.94 -5.16 -20.82
CA PHE A 31 -17.97 -5.98 -22.03
C PHE A 31 -19.34 -5.93 -22.75
N PHE A 32 -20.43 -6.11 -22.02
CA PHE A 32 -21.77 -6.04 -22.61
C PHE A 32 -22.06 -4.68 -23.23
N LYS A 33 -21.69 -3.58 -22.55
CA LYS A 33 -21.85 -2.23 -23.10
C LYS A 33 -21.04 -2.02 -24.39
N TRP A 34 -19.81 -2.54 -24.41
CA TRP A 34 -18.95 -2.41 -25.59
C TRP A 34 -19.54 -3.12 -26.82
N PHE A 35 -20.26 -4.26 -26.64
CA PHE A 35 -20.97 -4.97 -27.70
C PHE A 35 -22.38 -4.43 -27.98
N GLY A 36 -22.84 -3.39 -27.28
CA GLY A 36 -24.22 -2.87 -27.45
C GLY A 36 -25.30 -3.76 -26.81
N TRP A 37 -24.91 -4.69 -25.90
CA TRP A 37 -25.84 -5.61 -25.21
C TRP A 37 -26.24 -5.06 -23.83
N GLU A 38 -26.74 -3.84 -23.79
CA GLU A 38 -27.03 -3.14 -22.52
C GLU A 38 -28.11 -3.85 -21.69
N ASP A 39 -29.08 -4.50 -22.32
CA ASP A 39 -30.09 -5.37 -21.71
C ASP A 39 -29.52 -6.59 -21.00
N CYS A 40 -28.26 -6.94 -21.31
CA CYS A 40 -27.52 -8.02 -20.68
C CYS A 40 -26.79 -7.60 -19.38
N THR A 41 -26.78 -6.33 -19.04
CA THR A 41 -26.10 -5.86 -17.84
C THR A 41 -26.70 -6.39 -16.53
N VAL A 42 -25.87 -6.61 -15.53
CA VAL A 42 -26.25 -7.16 -14.23
C VAL A 42 -26.09 -6.09 -13.15
N ARG A 43 -27.12 -5.90 -12.33
CA ARG A 43 -27.04 -4.96 -11.20
C ARG A 43 -25.95 -5.41 -10.22
N LEU A 44 -25.12 -4.45 -9.77
CA LEU A 44 -24.09 -4.69 -8.76
C LEU A 44 -24.73 -5.07 -7.42
N ILE A 45 -23.98 -5.77 -6.60
CA ILE A 45 -24.37 -6.14 -5.23
C ILE A 45 -24.27 -4.89 -4.36
N LYS A 46 -25.32 -4.56 -3.61
CA LYS A 46 -25.27 -3.45 -2.65
C LYS A 46 -24.24 -3.76 -1.55
N VAL A 47 -23.22 -2.94 -1.45
CA VAL A 47 -22.18 -3.02 -0.41
C VAL A 47 -22.46 -1.91 0.60
N LYS A 48 -22.66 -2.28 1.87
CA LYS A 48 -22.69 -1.28 2.94
C LYS A 48 -21.25 -0.82 3.19
N HIS A 49 -20.88 0.36 2.68
CA HIS A 49 -19.62 0.99 3.03
C HIS A 49 -19.69 1.48 4.48
N ARG A 50 -18.85 0.90 5.35
CA ARG A 50 -18.58 1.51 6.64
C ARG A 50 -17.62 2.66 6.39
N MET A 51 -18.01 3.89 6.75
CA MET A 51 -17.17 5.09 6.57
C MET A 51 -15.90 5.04 7.43
N PHE A 52 -15.92 4.28 8.52
CA PHE A 52 -14.80 4.13 9.45
C PHE A 52 -14.40 2.67 9.58
N CYS A 53 -13.10 2.42 9.61
CA CYS A 53 -12.58 1.11 10.01
C CYS A 53 -13.04 0.82 11.45
N PRO A 54 -13.39 -0.43 11.80
CA PRO A 54 -13.54 -0.80 13.21
C PRO A 54 -12.24 -0.45 13.93
N GLY A 55 -12.30 0.24 15.08
CA GLY A 55 -11.11 0.65 15.84
C GLY A 55 -10.15 -0.48 16.19
N GLN A 56 -10.63 -1.74 16.16
CA GLN A 56 -9.80 -2.94 16.29
C GLN A 56 -8.80 -3.16 15.14
N ARG A 57 -8.97 -2.49 13.98
CA ARG A 57 -8.06 -2.57 12.83
C ARG A 57 -7.16 -1.37 12.67
N GLU A 58 -7.34 -0.35 13.50
CA GLU A 58 -6.48 0.84 13.46
C GLU A 58 -5.20 0.59 14.25
N LEU A 59 -4.08 1.05 13.70
CA LEU A 59 -2.78 1.03 14.36
C LEU A 59 -2.68 2.25 15.27
N SER A 60 -2.52 2.05 16.59
CA SER A 60 -2.34 3.17 17.50
C SER A 60 -0.95 3.81 17.34
N ARG A 61 -0.80 5.02 17.84
CA ARG A 61 0.50 5.72 17.85
C ARG A 61 1.57 4.93 18.60
N GLU A 62 1.22 4.32 19.72
CA GLU A 62 2.11 3.52 20.55
C GLU A 62 2.52 2.23 19.83
N GLU A 63 1.57 1.57 19.15
CA GLU A 63 1.83 0.39 18.31
C GLU A 63 2.77 0.75 17.15
N TYR A 64 2.55 1.89 16.48
CA TYR A 64 3.44 2.38 15.43
C TYR A 64 4.86 2.64 15.93
N ILE A 65 5.02 3.35 17.05
CA ILE A 65 6.34 3.62 17.65
C ILE A 65 7.04 2.30 17.99
N ARG A 66 6.30 1.34 18.54
CA ARG A 66 6.82 0.00 18.85
C ARG A 66 7.29 -0.74 17.61
N LEU A 67 6.53 -0.71 16.50
CA LEU A 67 6.94 -1.30 15.20
C LEU A 67 8.26 -0.71 14.71
N VAL A 68 8.38 0.62 14.71
CA VAL A 68 9.59 1.33 14.27
C VAL A 68 10.79 0.94 15.12
N ASN A 69 10.63 0.88 16.45
CA ASN A 69 11.70 0.56 17.40
C ASN A 69 12.13 -0.92 17.29
N VAL A 70 11.18 -1.84 17.19
CA VAL A 70 11.47 -3.27 17.00
C VAL A 70 12.18 -3.50 15.67
N ALA A 71 11.73 -2.87 14.59
CA ALA A 71 12.42 -2.98 13.29
C ALA A 71 13.87 -2.50 13.39
N ARG A 72 14.13 -1.41 14.12
CA ARG A 72 15.49 -0.87 14.36
C ARG A 72 16.32 -1.83 15.21
N GLY A 73 15.77 -2.33 16.31
CA GLY A 73 16.43 -3.25 17.24
C GLY A 73 16.81 -4.59 16.58
N GLU A 74 16.00 -5.06 15.64
CA GLU A 74 16.28 -6.26 14.82
C GLU A 74 17.32 -5.99 13.70
N GLY A 75 17.92 -4.82 13.65
CA GLY A 75 18.88 -4.44 12.60
C GLY A 75 18.25 -4.16 11.24
N ASN A 76 16.92 -4.19 11.11
CA ASN A 76 16.21 -3.84 9.88
C ASN A 76 15.92 -2.33 9.81
N GLU A 77 17.03 -1.55 9.78
CA GLU A 77 16.97 -0.08 9.71
C GLU A 77 16.20 0.40 8.46
N ARG A 78 16.32 -0.32 7.35
CA ARG A 78 15.59 -0.04 6.11
C ARG A 78 14.07 -0.07 6.34
N LEU A 79 13.55 -1.13 6.96
CA LEU A 79 12.12 -1.25 7.25
C LEU A 79 11.67 -0.18 8.25
N SER A 80 12.46 0.10 9.28
CA SER A 80 12.17 1.18 10.24
C SER A 80 12.02 2.53 9.54
N LEU A 81 12.92 2.88 8.62
CA LEU A 81 12.86 4.12 7.84
C LEU A 81 11.72 4.12 6.82
N LEU A 82 11.43 2.97 6.20
CA LEU A 82 10.30 2.82 5.29
C LEU A 82 8.97 3.10 6.00
N LEU A 83 8.76 2.52 7.18
CA LEU A 83 7.57 2.78 8.02
C LEU A 83 7.44 4.27 8.35
N GLN A 84 8.54 4.91 8.75
CA GLN A 84 8.56 6.34 9.05
C GLN A 84 8.25 7.18 7.79
N THR A 85 8.79 6.81 6.64
CA THR A 85 8.54 7.50 5.37
C THR A 85 7.06 7.43 4.99
N VAL A 86 6.49 6.22 4.98
CA VAL A 86 5.07 6.01 4.62
C VAL A 86 4.14 6.77 5.57
N CYS A 87 4.36 6.68 6.88
CA CYS A 87 3.50 7.33 7.87
C CYS A 87 3.60 8.85 7.87
N SER A 88 4.79 9.42 7.61
CA SER A 88 4.98 10.88 7.63
C SER A 88 4.58 11.58 6.33
N THR A 89 4.52 10.85 5.22
CA THR A 89 4.31 11.44 3.89
C THR A 89 3.01 10.98 3.22
N GLY A 90 2.41 9.88 3.67
CA GLY A 90 1.28 9.24 2.99
C GLY A 90 1.63 8.67 1.62
N ILE A 91 2.92 8.44 1.32
CA ILE A 91 3.35 7.84 0.06
C ILE A 91 2.95 6.37 -0.02
N ARG A 92 2.52 5.91 -1.19
CA ARG A 92 2.20 4.50 -1.39
C ARG A 92 3.48 3.66 -1.50
N ILE A 93 3.41 2.39 -1.13
CA ILE A 93 4.55 1.45 -1.27
C ILE A 93 5.08 1.41 -2.71
N SER A 94 4.20 1.42 -3.71
CA SER A 94 4.58 1.45 -5.12
C SER A 94 5.30 2.73 -5.56
N GLU A 95 5.18 3.79 -4.78
CA GLU A 95 5.75 5.10 -5.06
C GLU A 95 7.08 5.34 -4.30
N LEU A 96 7.53 4.38 -3.48
CA LEU A 96 8.79 4.50 -2.73
C LEU A 96 10.03 4.69 -3.63
N SER A 97 9.95 4.31 -4.89
CA SER A 97 11.00 4.55 -5.88
C SER A 97 11.27 6.04 -6.14
N PHE A 98 10.30 6.92 -5.87
CA PHE A 98 10.45 8.36 -5.98
C PHE A 98 11.18 8.99 -4.77
N ILE A 99 11.38 8.24 -3.69
CA ILE A 99 12.23 8.66 -2.57
C ILE A 99 13.69 8.41 -2.95
N THR A 100 14.25 9.36 -3.66
CA THR A 100 15.64 9.34 -4.14
C THR A 100 16.53 10.21 -3.27
N VAL A 101 17.85 10.07 -3.40
CA VAL A 101 18.84 10.93 -2.74
C VAL A 101 18.57 12.41 -3.09
N ASN A 102 18.33 12.70 -4.37
CA ASN A 102 17.99 14.06 -4.82
C ASN A 102 16.68 14.59 -4.20
N ALA A 103 15.64 13.75 -4.12
CA ALA A 103 14.38 14.12 -3.47
C ALA A 103 14.58 14.45 -1.99
N VAL A 104 15.42 13.69 -1.30
CA VAL A 104 15.75 13.94 0.12
C VAL A 104 16.58 15.21 0.28
N ASP A 105 17.48 15.53 -0.64
CA ASP A 105 18.25 16.77 -0.63
C ASP A 105 17.37 18.00 -0.81
N LYS A 106 16.42 17.91 -1.75
CA LYS A 106 15.45 18.97 -2.03
C LYS A 106 14.29 19.01 -1.03
N GLN A 107 14.15 17.99 -0.16
CA GLN A 107 13.03 17.78 0.76
C GLN A 107 11.67 17.64 0.05
N VAL A 108 11.69 17.28 -1.21
CA VAL A 108 10.51 17.16 -2.07
C VAL A 108 10.68 15.99 -3.02
N ALA A 109 9.67 15.11 -3.05
CA ALA A 109 9.57 14.05 -4.03
C ALA A 109 8.40 14.33 -4.99
N GLU A 110 8.65 14.29 -6.28
CA GLU A 110 7.61 14.35 -7.30
C GLU A 110 7.21 12.93 -7.67
N VAL A 111 5.97 12.59 -7.40
CA VAL A 111 5.42 11.25 -7.62
C VAL A 111 4.51 11.29 -8.84
N ASP A 112 4.94 10.65 -9.91
CA ASP A 112 4.11 10.44 -11.10
C ASP A 112 3.41 9.08 -10.99
N CYS A 113 2.09 9.11 -11.02
CA CYS A 113 1.26 7.92 -11.02
C CYS A 113 0.13 8.07 -12.04
N LYS A 114 0.16 7.26 -13.11
CA LYS A 114 -0.86 7.24 -14.17
C LYS A 114 -1.13 8.61 -14.80
N GLY A 115 -0.07 9.37 -15.08
CA GLY A 115 -0.16 10.68 -15.70
C GLY A 115 -0.64 11.82 -14.76
N LYS A 116 -0.68 11.55 -13.44
CA LYS A 116 -0.92 12.56 -12.42
C LYS A 116 0.32 12.72 -11.57
N VAL A 117 0.93 13.90 -11.65
CA VAL A 117 2.08 14.28 -10.81
C VAL A 117 1.56 14.91 -9.51
N ARG A 118 2.09 14.44 -8.37
CA ARG A 118 1.85 15.07 -7.07
C ARG A 118 3.16 15.33 -6.34
N THR A 119 3.21 16.42 -5.63
CA THR A 119 4.35 16.77 -4.77
C THR A 119 4.16 16.18 -3.38
N VAL A 120 5.22 15.54 -2.87
CA VAL A 120 5.28 14.97 -1.51
C VAL A 120 6.41 15.67 -0.76
N PHE A 121 6.07 16.35 0.33
CA PHE A 121 7.06 17.04 1.18
C PHE A 121 7.67 16.07 2.19
N LEU A 122 8.99 16.16 2.36
CA LEU A 122 9.74 15.36 3.32
C LEU A 122 10.15 16.24 4.51
N THR A 123 9.82 15.81 5.73
CA THR A 123 10.19 16.56 6.92
C THR A 123 11.71 16.58 7.14
N ASN A 124 12.24 17.64 7.76
CA ASN A 124 13.67 17.77 8.08
C ASN A 124 14.20 16.57 8.88
N GLY A 125 13.41 16.08 9.83
CA GLY A 125 13.75 14.92 10.65
C GLY A 125 13.91 13.65 9.82
N LEU A 126 12.95 13.38 8.92
CA LEU A 126 13.00 12.23 8.02
C LEU A 126 14.20 12.34 7.07
N CYS A 127 14.44 13.52 6.48
CA CYS A 127 15.55 13.73 5.56
C CYS A 127 16.90 13.47 6.22
N ARG A 128 17.10 13.90 7.47
CA ARG A 128 18.32 13.59 8.23
C ARG A 128 18.54 12.08 8.39
N LEU A 129 17.50 11.35 8.74
CA LEU A 129 17.57 9.91 8.90
C LEU A 129 17.86 9.19 7.56
N LEU A 130 17.18 9.59 6.49
CA LEU A 130 17.37 9.02 5.17
C LEU A 130 18.78 9.31 4.61
N LYS A 131 19.31 10.53 4.82
CA LYS A 131 20.70 10.89 4.44
C LYS A 131 21.72 10.05 5.21
N ALA A 132 21.53 9.87 6.51
CA ALA A 132 22.43 9.04 7.32
C ALA A 132 22.41 7.57 6.83
N TYR A 133 21.24 7.05 6.54
CA TYR A 133 21.07 5.71 5.98
C TYR A 133 21.73 5.56 4.60
N ALA A 134 21.49 6.51 3.69
CA ALA A 134 22.08 6.51 2.35
C ALA A 134 23.62 6.49 2.41
N ARG A 135 24.22 7.35 3.26
CA ARG A 135 25.68 7.36 3.51
C ARG A 135 26.19 6.03 4.02
N LYS A 136 25.55 5.46 5.04
CA LYS A 136 25.90 4.16 5.64
C LYS A 136 25.85 3.00 4.62
N ARG A 137 24.95 3.10 3.63
CA ARG A 137 24.76 2.11 2.57
C ARG A 137 25.49 2.41 1.27
N ASN A 138 26.27 3.49 1.23
CA ASN A 138 26.96 3.97 0.04
C ASN A 138 26.00 4.22 -1.15
N ILE A 139 24.78 4.69 -0.87
CA ILE A 139 23.81 5.09 -1.90
C ILE A 139 24.10 6.55 -2.24
N ILE A 140 24.82 6.78 -3.32
CA ILE A 140 25.26 8.11 -3.74
C ILE A 140 24.18 8.81 -4.56
N SER A 141 23.38 8.05 -5.32
CA SER A 141 22.32 8.58 -6.21
C SER A 141 21.19 7.57 -6.39
N GLY A 142 20.06 8.01 -6.95
CA GLY A 142 18.93 7.13 -7.23
C GLY A 142 18.08 6.83 -5.99
N MET A 143 17.39 5.71 -6.02
CA MET A 143 16.41 5.29 -5.01
C MET A 143 17.08 4.92 -3.67
N ILE A 144 16.50 5.35 -2.56
CA ILE A 144 16.99 5.03 -1.21
C ILE A 144 16.53 3.63 -0.77
N PHE A 145 15.30 3.26 -1.09
CA PHE A 145 14.73 1.97 -0.71
C PHE A 145 14.98 0.91 -1.78
N VAL A 146 16.14 0.27 -1.68
CA VAL A 146 16.58 -0.77 -2.61
C VAL A 146 16.90 -2.08 -1.90
N THR A 147 16.88 -3.18 -2.65
CA THR A 147 17.36 -4.49 -2.22
C THR A 147 18.90 -4.48 -2.12
N ARG A 148 19.50 -5.57 -1.62
CA ARG A 148 20.97 -5.73 -1.64
C ARG A 148 21.57 -5.67 -3.05
N SER A 149 20.81 -6.04 -4.08
CA SER A 149 21.22 -5.99 -5.49
C SER A 149 20.92 -4.65 -6.17
N GLY A 150 20.51 -3.60 -5.42
CA GLY A 150 20.21 -2.27 -5.97
C GLY A 150 18.87 -2.16 -6.69
N LYS A 151 18.06 -3.21 -6.73
CA LYS A 151 16.74 -3.20 -7.37
C LYS A 151 15.69 -2.57 -6.45
N PRO A 152 14.60 -1.99 -6.99
CA PRO A 152 13.45 -1.54 -6.20
C PRO A 152 12.93 -2.65 -5.31
N MET A 153 12.41 -2.29 -4.14
CA MET A 153 11.80 -3.27 -3.25
C MET A 153 10.45 -3.74 -3.79
N ASP A 154 10.26 -5.06 -3.77
CA ASP A 154 8.98 -5.65 -4.11
C ASP A 154 7.95 -5.47 -2.98
N ARG A 155 6.71 -5.15 -3.36
CA ARG A 155 5.59 -4.94 -2.44
C ARG A 155 5.33 -6.15 -1.54
N SER A 156 5.42 -7.36 -2.10
CA SER A 156 5.16 -8.60 -1.36
C SER A 156 6.24 -8.85 -0.28
N ASN A 157 7.49 -8.49 -0.57
CA ASN A 157 8.58 -8.58 0.39
C ASN A 157 8.42 -7.58 1.53
N ILE A 158 8.09 -6.32 1.21
CA ILE A 158 7.79 -5.29 2.22
C ILE A 158 6.64 -5.76 3.13
N TRP A 159 5.57 -6.25 2.54
CA TRP A 159 4.43 -6.80 3.27
C TRP A 159 4.83 -7.93 4.23
N ARG A 160 5.64 -8.87 3.76
CA ARG A 160 6.14 -9.99 4.57
C ARG A 160 6.99 -9.49 5.75
N GLU A 161 7.91 -8.56 5.49
CA GLU A 161 8.74 -7.94 6.54
C GLU A 161 7.86 -7.21 7.58
N MET A 162 6.86 -6.43 7.15
CA MET A 162 5.92 -5.75 8.05
C MET A 162 5.16 -6.74 8.94
N LYS A 163 4.64 -7.84 8.38
CA LYS A 163 3.95 -8.88 9.15
C LYS A 163 4.88 -9.61 10.13
N GLN A 164 6.13 -9.82 9.76
CA GLN A 164 7.12 -10.43 10.64
C GLN A 164 7.43 -9.53 11.84
N ILE A 165 7.68 -8.24 11.59
CA ILE A 165 7.96 -7.27 12.65
C ILE A 165 6.75 -7.03 13.54
N SER A 166 5.52 -7.03 13.01
CA SER A 166 4.32 -6.88 13.84
C SER A 166 4.18 -8.01 14.87
N ARG A 167 4.47 -9.26 14.47
CA ARG A 167 4.46 -10.40 15.40
C ARG A 167 5.51 -10.23 16.51
N LYS A 168 6.73 -9.80 16.15
CA LYS A 168 7.80 -9.55 17.12
C LYS A 168 7.50 -8.39 18.06
N ALA A 169 6.75 -7.40 17.59
CA ALA A 169 6.30 -6.25 18.38
C ALA A 169 5.08 -6.56 19.26
N GLY A 170 4.53 -7.77 19.20
CA GLY A 170 3.29 -8.14 19.91
C GLY A 170 2.06 -7.39 19.39
N ILE A 171 2.05 -7.03 18.11
CA ILE A 171 0.96 -6.29 17.48
C ILE A 171 0.22 -7.25 16.53
N ASN A 172 -1.12 -7.20 16.57
CA ASN A 172 -1.92 -8.01 15.65
C ASN A 172 -1.52 -7.73 14.20
N PRO A 173 -1.03 -8.74 13.44
CA PRO A 173 -0.61 -8.54 12.07
C PRO A 173 -1.71 -7.97 11.16
N ASP A 174 -2.98 -8.18 11.48
CA ASP A 174 -4.10 -7.68 10.67
C ASP A 174 -4.29 -6.15 10.78
N LYS A 175 -3.70 -5.53 11.80
CA LYS A 175 -3.63 -4.08 11.92
C LYS A 175 -2.53 -3.46 11.05
N VAL A 176 -1.50 -4.25 10.67
CA VAL A 176 -0.30 -3.73 10.01
C VAL A 176 -0.38 -3.96 8.51
N PHE A 177 -0.78 -2.94 7.78
CA PHE A 177 -0.85 -2.93 6.32
C PHE A 177 -0.57 -1.52 5.77
N PRO A 178 -0.11 -1.39 4.51
CA PRO A 178 0.41 -0.13 3.97
C PRO A 178 -0.57 1.04 3.86
N HIS A 179 -1.85 0.83 4.13
CA HIS A 179 -2.90 1.84 4.06
C HIS A 179 -3.59 2.07 5.41
N ASN A 180 -2.98 1.61 6.50
CA ASN A 180 -3.51 1.82 7.85
C ASN A 180 -2.70 2.85 8.60
#